data_ca6253a494859f31550d00adb4b7c315
#
_entry.id   ca6253a494859f31550d00adb4b7c315
#
_cell.length_a   1.000
_cell.length_b   1.000
_cell.length_c   1.000
_cell.angle_alpha   90.00
_cell.angle_beta   90.00
_cell.angle_gamma   90.00
#
_symmetry.space_group_name_H-M   'P 1'
#
loop_
_entity.id
_entity.type
_entity.pdbx_description
1 polymer ?
#
loop_
_entity_poly.entity_id
_entity_poly.type
_entity_poly.pdbx_seq_one_letter_code
_entity_poly.pdbx_strand_id
1 'polypeptide(L)'
;MAPLIYCYDGSFEGFLCCVFESYAKHEVLTAIVSDEDFEPTLYDTRYIQTDPERANRVYRKVFSLSQDAGQILRRGFLTCLPQREILLYQMIRKLIKDGPRFLRSMTDPAVYPILKAIRAMNGEAHLLKGFVRFSDLNGVLGSEIEPKNRVLPLLRSHFCSRYYNETFFIYDRTHREVLLYSAGKSAITPLEQFEIARPNAQEASYRLLWKRFYDTIAIKERENPRCRMTNMPKRYWNTMTEFQNESWFIPETPHGDEAIPYAPAGISAPEIPEAPGPSAPV
;
A
#
# COMPACT_ATOMS: atom_id res chain seq x y z
N MET A 1 -32.95 17.49 -13.07
CA MET A 1 -32.22 18.00 -11.89
C MET A 1 -30.90 18.52 -12.39
N ALA A 2 -30.49 19.72 -11.96
CA ALA A 2 -29.15 20.22 -12.25
C ALA A 2 -28.10 19.27 -11.63
N PRO A 3 -26.97 19.00 -12.30
CA PRO A 3 -25.93 18.17 -11.74
C PRO A 3 -25.31 18.87 -10.51
N LEU A 4 -25.21 18.13 -9.41
CA LEU A 4 -24.70 18.61 -8.12
C LEU A 4 -23.45 17.82 -7.76
N ILE A 5 -22.37 18.53 -7.44
CA ILE A 5 -21.08 17.98 -7.05
C ILE A 5 -20.78 18.34 -5.60
N TYR A 6 -20.37 17.34 -4.81
CA TYR A 6 -19.83 17.58 -3.47
C TYR A 6 -18.32 17.46 -3.48
N CYS A 7 -17.64 18.47 -2.90
CA CYS A 7 -16.20 18.46 -2.65
C CYS A 7 -15.93 18.22 -1.17
N TYR A 8 -14.82 17.55 -0.87
CA TYR A 8 -14.41 17.17 0.48
C TYR A 8 -12.89 17.03 0.58
N ASP A 9 -12.37 16.89 1.78
CA ASP A 9 -10.95 16.86 2.12
C ASP A 9 -10.19 15.57 1.71
N GLY A 10 -10.78 14.69 0.92
CA GLY A 10 -10.17 13.41 0.50
C GLY A 10 -10.15 12.32 1.57
N SER A 11 -10.56 12.61 2.81
CA SER A 11 -10.61 11.62 3.90
C SER A 11 -11.80 10.68 3.78
N PHE A 12 -11.69 9.48 4.39
CA PHE A 12 -12.82 8.54 4.44
C PHE A 12 -14.00 9.12 5.21
N GLU A 13 -13.71 9.83 6.28
CA GLU A 13 -14.70 10.52 7.12
C GLU A 13 -15.41 11.64 6.35
N GLY A 14 -14.67 12.42 5.56
CA GLY A 14 -15.24 13.47 4.71
C GLY A 14 -16.16 12.91 3.62
N PHE A 15 -15.76 11.80 2.98
CA PHE A 15 -16.64 11.09 2.05
C PHE A 15 -17.95 10.65 2.72
N LEU A 16 -17.89 10.11 3.94
CA LEU A 16 -19.10 9.72 4.68
C LEU A 16 -19.97 10.92 5.06
N CYS A 17 -19.36 12.09 5.30
CA CYS A 17 -20.09 13.33 5.51
C CYS A 17 -20.82 13.79 4.25
N CYS A 18 -20.24 13.61 3.06
CA CYS A 18 -20.96 13.83 1.79
C CYS A 18 -22.20 12.96 1.69
N VAL A 19 -22.10 11.68 2.04
CA VAL A 19 -23.25 10.77 2.09
C VAL A 19 -24.30 11.28 3.09
N PHE A 20 -23.87 11.66 4.31
CA PHE A 20 -24.78 12.19 5.33
C PHE A 20 -25.55 13.42 4.85
N GLU A 21 -24.86 14.41 4.32
CA GLU A 21 -25.46 15.66 3.84
C GLU A 21 -26.43 15.43 2.68
N SER A 22 -26.11 14.50 1.76
CA SER A 22 -27.01 14.17 0.65
C SER A 22 -28.36 13.63 1.12
N TYR A 23 -28.35 12.84 2.19
CA TYR A 23 -29.60 12.34 2.80
C TYR A 23 -30.32 13.42 3.63
N ALA A 24 -29.57 14.23 4.38
CA ALA A 24 -30.15 15.32 5.19
C ALA A 24 -30.85 16.36 4.32
N LYS A 25 -30.32 16.63 3.13
CA LYS A 25 -30.88 17.60 2.17
C LYS A 25 -31.75 17.00 1.08
N HIS A 26 -31.96 15.69 1.10
CA HIS A 26 -32.68 14.94 0.06
C HIS A 26 -32.14 15.16 -1.36
N GLU A 27 -30.82 15.30 -1.49
CA GLU A 27 -30.12 15.55 -2.75
C GLU A 27 -29.59 14.25 -3.36
N VAL A 28 -29.52 14.23 -4.70
CA VAL A 28 -28.90 13.13 -5.46
C VAL A 28 -27.67 13.68 -6.14
N LEU A 29 -26.51 13.14 -5.76
CA LEU A 29 -25.24 13.62 -6.23
C LEU A 29 -24.92 13.04 -7.61
N THR A 30 -24.31 13.87 -8.46
CA THR A 30 -23.77 13.46 -9.76
C THR A 30 -22.31 13.03 -9.62
N ALA A 31 -21.54 13.71 -8.75
CA ALA A 31 -20.17 13.38 -8.43
C ALA A 31 -19.83 13.74 -6.98
N ILE A 32 -18.82 13.08 -6.45
CA ILE A 32 -18.14 13.42 -5.18
C ILE A 32 -16.65 13.42 -5.50
N VAL A 33 -15.96 14.53 -5.22
CA VAL A 33 -14.58 14.77 -5.63
C VAL A 33 -13.78 15.27 -4.43
N SER A 34 -12.53 14.81 -4.29
CA SER A 34 -11.62 15.34 -3.29
C SER A 34 -11.10 16.72 -3.69
N ASP A 35 -10.65 17.54 -2.73
CA ASP A 35 -10.04 18.83 -3.01
C ASP A 35 -8.85 18.73 -3.94
N GLU A 36 -8.05 17.67 -3.80
CA GLU A 36 -6.87 17.43 -4.63
C GLU A 36 -7.22 17.14 -6.09
N ASP A 37 -8.37 16.51 -6.34
CA ASP A 37 -8.83 16.10 -7.68
C ASP A 37 -9.86 17.07 -8.27
N PHE A 38 -10.15 18.18 -7.59
CA PHE A 38 -11.17 19.11 -8.00
C PHE A 38 -10.71 19.97 -9.19
N GLU A 39 -11.44 19.86 -10.28
CA GLU A 39 -11.29 20.75 -11.45
C GLU A 39 -12.45 21.76 -11.49
N PRO A 40 -12.18 23.05 -11.84
CA PRO A 40 -13.23 24.06 -11.99
C PRO A 40 -14.31 23.60 -12.96
N THR A 41 -15.56 23.69 -12.56
CA THR A 41 -16.72 23.21 -13.32
C THR A 41 -17.84 24.25 -13.33
N LEU A 42 -18.71 24.18 -14.34
CA LEU A 42 -19.94 24.99 -14.41
C LEU A 42 -21.11 24.42 -13.60
N TYR A 43 -20.90 23.27 -12.96
CA TYR A 43 -21.93 22.62 -12.14
C TYR A 43 -21.98 23.21 -10.74
N ASP A 44 -23.17 23.12 -10.12
CA ASP A 44 -23.30 23.50 -8.71
C ASP A 44 -22.39 22.63 -7.84
N THR A 45 -21.48 23.29 -7.15
CA THR A 45 -20.50 22.64 -6.29
C THR A 45 -20.67 23.07 -4.84
N ARG A 46 -20.58 22.12 -3.92
CA ARG A 46 -20.66 22.39 -2.50
C ARG A 46 -19.54 21.68 -1.75
N TYR A 47 -18.81 22.43 -0.93
CA TYR A 47 -17.80 21.88 -0.04
C TYR A 47 -18.46 21.34 1.22
N ILE A 48 -18.11 20.12 1.61
CA ILE A 48 -18.61 19.41 2.78
C ILE A 48 -17.49 19.31 3.81
N GLN A 49 -17.71 19.91 4.96
CA GLN A 49 -16.78 19.82 6.09
C GLN A 49 -16.85 18.45 6.75
N THR A 50 -15.71 17.92 7.11
CA THR A 50 -15.58 16.65 7.80
C THR A 50 -16.00 16.78 9.25
N ASP A 51 -16.93 15.93 9.67
CA ASP A 51 -17.47 15.81 11.02
C ASP A 51 -17.41 14.33 11.43
N PRO A 52 -16.56 13.97 12.40
CA PRO A 52 -16.39 12.57 12.82
C PRO A 52 -17.67 11.92 13.36
N GLU A 53 -18.56 12.69 13.99
CA GLU A 53 -19.81 12.14 14.53
C GLU A 53 -20.76 11.76 13.41
N ARG A 54 -20.92 12.64 12.41
CA ARG A 54 -21.74 12.39 11.23
C ARG A 54 -21.19 11.23 10.40
N ALA A 55 -19.90 11.20 10.17
CA ALA A 55 -19.22 10.10 9.49
C ALA A 55 -19.47 8.76 10.19
N ASN A 56 -19.25 8.70 11.49
CA ASN A 56 -19.45 7.50 12.30
C ASN A 56 -20.92 7.03 12.27
N ARG A 57 -21.88 7.96 12.29
CA ARG A 57 -23.32 7.64 12.16
C ARG A 57 -23.63 6.93 10.85
N VAL A 58 -23.08 7.41 9.72
CA VAL A 58 -23.26 6.77 8.41
C VAL A 58 -22.61 5.39 8.40
N TYR A 59 -21.35 5.30 8.85
CA TYR A 59 -20.63 4.03 8.87
C TYR A 59 -21.34 2.97 9.71
N ARG A 60 -21.76 3.33 10.93
CA ARG A 60 -22.53 2.42 11.80
C ARG A 60 -23.82 1.97 11.14
N LYS A 61 -24.53 2.86 10.44
CA LYS A 61 -25.77 2.52 9.74
C LYS A 61 -25.50 1.50 8.62
N VAL A 62 -24.48 1.73 7.78
CA VAL A 62 -24.09 0.80 6.72
C VAL A 62 -23.71 -0.56 7.31
N PHE A 63 -22.89 -0.56 8.36
CA PHE A 63 -22.42 -1.78 9.03
C PHE A 63 -23.57 -2.56 9.69
N SER A 64 -24.55 -1.88 10.28
CA SER A 64 -25.73 -2.51 10.87
C SER A 64 -26.66 -3.16 9.85
N LEU A 65 -26.71 -2.63 8.62
CA LEU A 65 -27.46 -3.23 7.52
C LEU A 65 -26.76 -4.46 6.93
N SER A 66 -25.43 -4.41 6.85
CA SER A 66 -24.57 -5.52 6.41
C SER A 66 -23.11 -5.30 6.79
N GLN A 67 -22.52 -6.24 7.49
CA GLN A 67 -21.08 -6.23 7.78
C GLN A 67 -20.25 -6.28 6.51
N ASP A 68 -20.69 -7.08 5.50
CA ASP A 68 -20.03 -7.15 4.19
C ASP A 68 -20.04 -5.78 3.50
N ALA A 69 -21.17 -5.05 3.55
CA ALA A 69 -21.24 -3.70 2.98
C ALA A 69 -20.26 -2.74 3.67
N GLY A 70 -20.14 -2.79 4.99
CA GLY A 70 -19.18 -1.98 5.73
C GLY A 70 -17.72 -2.30 5.34
N GLN A 71 -17.39 -3.57 5.14
CA GLN A 71 -16.07 -3.98 4.68
C GLN A 71 -15.80 -3.56 3.22
N ILE A 72 -16.79 -3.74 2.33
CA ILE A 72 -16.69 -3.31 0.93
C ILE A 72 -16.50 -1.79 0.86
N LEU A 73 -17.25 -1.02 1.65
CA LEU A 73 -17.15 0.42 1.72
C LEU A 73 -15.74 0.87 2.12
N ARG A 74 -15.22 0.34 3.23
CA ARG A 74 -13.89 0.69 3.72
C ARG A 74 -12.77 0.29 2.76
N ARG A 75 -12.82 -0.92 2.21
CA ARG A 75 -11.83 -1.41 1.25
C ARG A 75 -11.97 -0.75 -0.11
N GLY A 76 -13.18 -0.51 -0.57
CA GLY A 76 -13.46 0.17 -1.84
C GLY A 76 -12.87 1.58 -1.86
N PHE A 77 -12.92 2.29 -0.74
CA PHE A 77 -12.35 3.63 -0.60
C PHE A 77 -10.81 3.65 -0.71
N LEU A 78 -10.12 2.55 -0.39
CA LEU A 78 -8.67 2.42 -0.53
C LEU A 78 -8.22 2.11 -1.97
N THR A 79 -9.14 1.80 -2.89
CA THR A 79 -8.82 1.45 -4.27
C THR A 79 -8.54 2.67 -5.13
N CYS A 80 -7.75 2.49 -6.19
CA CYS A 80 -7.55 3.48 -7.25
C CYS A 80 -8.66 3.46 -8.32
N LEU A 81 -9.85 2.95 -7.97
CA LEU A 81 -10.98 2.89 -8.90
C LEU A 81 -11.41 4.31 -9.29
N PRO A 82 -11.43 4.66 -10.58
CA PRO A 82 -11.97 5.93 -11.03
C PRO A 82 -13.40 6.14 -10.54
N GLN A 83 -13.70 7.33 -10.06
CA GLN A 83 -15.04 7.68 -9.54
C GLN A 83 -15.52 6.76 -8.40
N ARG A 84 -14.59 6.22 -7.59
CA ARG A 84 -14.91 5.29 -6.49
C ARG A 84 -15.93 5.86 -5.53
N GLU A 85 -15.87 7.17 -5.27
CA GLU A 85 -16.76 7.88 -4.34
C GLU A 85 -18.21 7.78 -4.79
N ILE A 86 -18.50 8.08 -6.06
CA ILE A 86 -19.88 8.02 -6.57
C ILE A 86 -20.38 6.57 -6.66
N LEU A 87 -19.52 5.62 -6.97
CA LEU A 87 -19.89 4.21 -6.99
C LEU A 87 -20.20 3.69 -5.58
N LEU A 88 -19.39 4.06 -4.58
CA LEU A 88 -19.63 3.73 -3.17
C LEU A 88 -20.90 4.41 -2.65
N TYR A 89 -21.14 5.66 -3.03
CA TYR A 89 -22.36 6.37 -2.71
C TYR A 89 -23.60 5.67 -3.30
N GLN A 90 -23.56 5.28 -4.58
CA GLN A 90 -24.64 4.53 -5.22
C GLN A 90 -24.89 3.18 -4.55
N MET A 91 -23.80 2.48 -4.15
CA MET A 91 -23.90 1.23 -3.38
C MET A 91 -24.62 1.46 -2.04
N ILE A 92 -24.27 2.52 -1.30
CA ILE A 92 -24.93 2.85 -0.04
C ILE A 92 -26.40 3.17 -0.26
N ARG A 93 -26.74 3.96 -1.26
CA ARG A 93 -28.14 4.29 -1.59
C ARG A 93 -28.95 3.03 -1.90
N LYS A 94 -28.41 2.13 -2.70
CA LYS A 94 -29.02 0.86 -3.03
C LYS A 94 -29.19 -0.03 -1.80
N LEU A 95 -28.15 -0.09 -0.93
CA LEU A 95 -28.21 -0.84 0.32
C LEU A 95 -29.35 -0.39 1.23
N ILE A 96 -29.56 0.92 1.35
CA ILE A 96 -30.61 1.50 2.19
C ILE A 96 -31.99 1.24 1.58
N LYS A 97 -32.12 1.31 0.26
CA LYS A 97 -33.38 1.13 -0.46
C LYS A 97 -33.79 -0.34 -0.58
N ASP A 98 -32.90 -1.21 -1.02
CA ASP A 98 -33.20 -2.56 -1.48
C ASP A 98 -32.70 -3.65 -0.52
N GLY A 99 -31.97 -3.24 0.54
CA GLY A 99 -31.33 -4.17 1.49
C GLY A 99 -30.07 -4.84 0.89
N PRO A 100 -29.41 -5.77 1.63
CA PRO A 100 -28.07 -6.24 1.31
C PRO A 100 -28.00 -7.36 0.24
N ARG A 101 -29.13 -7.87 -0.25
CA ARG A 101 -29.16 -9.05 -1.14
C ARG A 101 -28.33 -8.87 -2.42
N PHE A 102 -28.31 -7.66 -2.99
CA PHE A 102 -27.58 -7.35 -4.22
C PHE A 102 -26.05 -7.46 -4.08
N LEU A 103 -25.50 -7.33 -2.86
CA LEU A 103 -24.06 -7.46 -2.62
C LEU A 103 -23.47 -8.82 -3.02
N ARG A 104 -24.32 -9.84 -3.08
CA ARG A 104 -23.95 -11.19 -3.51
C ARG A 104 -24.01 -11.38 -5.03
N SER A 105 -24.56 -10.42 -5.76
CA SER A 105 -24.66 -10.48 -7.22
C SER A 105 -23.34 -9.99 -7.84
N MET A 106 -22.57 -10.90 -8.42
CA MET A 106 -21.32 -10.60 -9.12
C MET A 106 -21.52 -9.80 -10.43
N THR A 107 -22.73 -9.59 -10.84
CA THR A 107 -23.09 -8.86 -12.08
C THR A 107 -23.77 -7.53 -11.81
N ASP A 108 -24.02 -7.18 -10.54
CA ASP A 108 -24.67 -5.94 -10.19
C ASP A 108 -23.77 -4.72 -10.52
N PRO A 109 -24.25 -3.78 -11.36
CA PRO A 109 -23.42 -2.65 -11.82
C PRO A 109 -22.96 -1.71 -10.70
N ALA A 110 -23.68 -1.66 -9.58
CA ALA A 110 -23.32 -0.83 -8.45
C ALA A 110 -22.20 -1.45 -7.58
N VAL A 111 -21.99 -2.76 -7.66
CA VAL A 111 -21.05 -3.47 -6.77
C VAL A 111 -19.92 -4.14 -7.54
N TYR A 112 -20.17 -4.68 -8.72
CA TYR A 112 -19.15 -5.41 -9.48
C TYR A 112 -17.85 -4.63 -9.71
N PRO A 113 -17.87 -3.34 -10.13
CA PRO A 113 -16.63 -2.56 -10.31
C PRO A 113 -15.84 -2.44 -9.01
N ILE A 114 -16.53 -2.21 -7.88
CA ILE A 114 -15.92 -2.06 -6.55
C ILE A 114 -15.26 -3.38 -6.12
N LEU A 115 -15.96 -4.51 -6.24
CA LEU A 115 -15.42 -5.82 -5.87
C LEU A 115 -14.22 -6.22 -6.75
N LYS A 116 -14.26 -5.89 -8.04
CA LYS A 116 -13.14 -6.09 -8.96
C LYS A 116 -11.92 -5.27 -8.54
N ALA A 117 -12.12 -4.00 -8.18
CA ALA A 117 -11.06 -3.12 -7.71
C ALA A 117 -10.47 -3.59 -6.37
N ILE A 118 -11.30 -4.01 -5.41
CA ILE A 118 -10.85 -4.59 -4.13
C ILE A 118 -10.02 -5.86 -4.37
N ARG A 119 -10.42 -6.73 -5.29
CA ARG A 119 -9.64 -7.92 -5.64
C ARG A 119 -8.27 -7.55 -6.22
N ALA A 120 -8.21 -6.56 -7.11
CA ALA A 120 -6.96 -6.06 -7.67
C ALA A 120 -6.04 -5.46 -6.59
N MET A 121 -6.58 -4.65 -5.67
CA MET A 121 -5.86 -4.09 -4.52
C MET A 121 -5.32 -5.18 -3.59
N ASN A 122 -6.11 -6.22 -3.29
CA ASN A 122 -5.66 -7.33 -2.46
C ASN A 122 -4.50 -8.10 -3.13
N GLY A 123 -4.56 -8.28 -4.46
CA GLY A 123 -3.48 -8.87 -5.25
C GLY A 123 -2.21 -8.01 -5.20
N GLU A 124 -2.34 -6.69 -5.32
CA GLU A 124 -1.22 -5.75 -5.19
C GLU A 124 -0.58 -5.81 -3.81
N ALA A 125 -1.39 -5.76 -2.74
CA ALA A 125 -0.90 -5.90 -1.37
C ALA A 125 -0.20 -7.25 -1.14
N HIS A 126 -0.72 -8.34 -1.72
CA HIS A 126 -0.10 -9.66 -1.64
C HIS A 126 1.29 -9.67 -2.28
N LEU A 127 1.45 -9.10 -3.47
CA LEU A 127 2.75 -8.99 -4.14
C LEU A 127 3.74 -8.14 -3.33
N LEU A 128 3.30 -7.00 -2.80
CA LEU A 128 4.15 -6.12 -2.02
C LEU A 128 4.65 -6.76 -0.72
N LYS A 129 3.92 -7.69 -0.10
CA LYS A 129 4.44 -8.47 1.03
C LYS A 129 5.71 -9.25 0.70
N GLY A 130 5.90 -9.64 -0.56
CA GLY A 130 7.11 -10.31 -1.04
C GLY A 130 8.16 -9.38 -1.66
N PHE A 131 7.76 -8.18 -2.11
CA PHE A 131 8.63 -7.29 -2.88
C PHE A 131 9.23 -6.14 -2.09
N VAL A 132 8.65 -5.77 -0.95
CA VAL A 132 9.22 -4.77 -0.04
C VAL A 132 10.63 -5.16 0.36
N ARG A 133 11.58 -4.25 0.18
CA ARG A 133 12.97 -4.37 0.60
C ARG A 133 13.26 -3.29 1.62
N PHE A 134 13.73 -3.70 2.79
CA PHE A 134 14.14 -2.78 3.84
C PHE A 134 15.63 -2.50 3.73
N SER A 135 16.00 -1.28 4.04
CA SER A 135 17.37 -0.83 4.23
C SER A 135 17.58 -0.45 5.67
N ASP A 136 18.74 -0.78 6.23
CA ASP A 136 19.12 -0.32 7.56
C ASP A 136 19.61 1.13 7.50
N LEU A 137 18.88 2.00 8.17
CA LEU A 137 19.17 3.41 8.33
C LEU A 137 19.57 3.68 9.79
N ASN A 138 20.74 3.18 10.18
CA ASN A 138 21.28 3.29 11.54
C ASN A 138 20.36 2.70 12.62
N GLY A 139 19.91 1.46 12.40
CA GLY A 139 19.04 0.72 13.33
C GLY A 139 17.55 0.95 13.13
N VAL A 140 17.15 1.71 12.11
CA VAL A 140 15.75 1.83 11.67
C VAL A 140 15.61 1.24 10.28
N LEU A 141 14.71 0.28 10.11
CA LEU A 141 14.46 -0.33 8.82
C LEU A 141 13.53 0.57 7.98
N GLY A 142 14.02 1.08 6.87
CA GLY A 142 13.28 1.94 5.95
C GLY A 142 12.97 1.26 4.62
N SER A 143 11.77 1.47 4.07
CA SER A 143 11.39 1.00 2.75
C SER A 143 10.51 2.01 2.03
N GLU A 144 10.60 2.03 0.69
CA GLU A 144 9.71 2.77 -0.19
C GLU A 144 8.90 1.83 -1.08
N ILE A 145 7.66 2.24 -1.36
CA ILE A 145 6.79 1.56 -2.30
C ILE A 145 6.07 2.57 -3.20
N GLU A 146 5.69 2.12 -4.40
CA GLU A 146 4.91 2.90 -5.37
C GLU A 146 3.67 2.11 -5.81
N PRO A 147 2.70 1.89 -4.93
CA PRO A 147 1.49 1.14 -5.26
C PRO A 147 0.48 2.02 -6.00
N LYS A 148 -0.46 1.39 -6.73
CA LYS A 148 -1.61 2.08 -7.31
C LYS A 148 -2.72 2.34 -6.29
N ASN A 149 -2.88 1.42 -5.35
CA ASN A 149 -3.93 1.47 -4.33
C ASN A 149 -3.32 1.85 -2.97
N ARG A 150 -4.10 2.43 -2.06
CA ARG A 150 -3.69 2.71 -0.67
C ARG A 150 -3.55 1.41 0.12
N VAL A 151 -2.42 0.72 -0.03
CA VAL A 151 -2.20 -0.63 0.50
C VAL A 151 -1.58 -0.68 1.90
N LEU A 152 -1.08 0.43 2.44
CA LEU A 152 -0.45 0.46 3.77
C LEU A 152 -1.32 -0.17 4.87
N PRO A 153 -2.67 0.07 4.93
CA PRO A 153 -3.53 -0.60 5.91
C PRO A 153 -3.54 -2.14 5.78
N LEU A 154 -3.35 -2.67 4.55
CA LEU A 154 -3.33 -4.10 4.28
C LEU A 154 -1.96 -4.74 4.57
N LEU A 155 -0.89 -3.97 4.48
CA LEU A 155 0.49 -4.38 4.76
C LEU A 155 0.81 -4.35 6.26
N ARG A 156 0.16 -3.46 7.01
CA ARG A 156 0.42 -3.18 8.43
C ARG A 156 0.53 -4.45 9.28
N SER A 157 -0.48 -5.29 9.29
CA SER A 157 -0.48 -6.49 10.14
C SER A 157 0.65 -7.46 9.80
N HIS A 158 0.95 -7.61 8.51
CA HIS A 158 2.01 -8.51 8.04
C HIS A 158 3.39 -8.06 8.52
N PHE A 159 3.75 -6.79 8.29
CA PHE A 159 5.07 -6.30 8.63
C PHE A 159 5.24 -6.07 10.13
N CYS A 160 4.21 -5.59 10.84
CA CYS A 160 4.25 -5.46 12.29
C CYS A 160 4.44 -6.82 13.01
N SER A 161 3.87 -7.90 12.47
CA SER A 161 4.08 -9.25 13.02
C SER A 161 5.44 -9.82 12.66
N ARG A 162 5.94 -9.56 11.44
CA ARG A 162 7.22 -10.09 10.96
C ARG A 162 8.41 -9.42 11.62
N TYR A 163 8.34 -8.11 11.86
CA TYR A 163 9.41 -7.28 12.42
C TYR A 163 9.01 -6.72 13.79
N TYR A 164 8.43 -7.57 14.65
CA TYR A 164 7.83 -7.13 15.93
C TYR A 164 8.84 -6.53 16.92
N ASN A 165 10.12 -6.89 16.82
CA ASN A 165 11.22 -6.36 17.65
C ASN A 165 11.94 -5.15 17.02
N GLU A 166 11.62 -4.81 15.78
CA GLU A 166 12.34 -3.77 15.04
C GLU A 166 11.55 -2.46 15.04
N THR A 167 12.25 -1.38 14.81
CA THR A 167 11.65 -0.10 14.43
C THR A 167 11.72 0.03 12.93
N PHE A 168 10.58 0.25 12.27
CA PHE A 168 10.56 0.37 10.83
C PHE A 168 9.55 1.39 10.32
N PHE A 169 9.76 1.81 9.08
CA PHE A 169 8.76 2.54 8.31
C PHE A 169 8.66 2.03 6.88
N ILE A 170 7.47 2.20 6.28
CA ILE A 170 7.21 1.97 4.86
C ILE A 170 6.57 3.24 4.30
N TYR A 171 7.25 3.91 3.38
CA TYR A 171 6.78 5.12 2.73
C TYR A 171 6.11 4.80 1.39
N ASP A 172 4.85 5.21 1.24
CA ASP A 172 4.09 5.14 0.01
C ASP A 172 4.25 6.46 -0.76
N ARG A 173 5.10 6.45 -1.79
CA ARG A 173 5.39 7.64 -2.61
C ARG A 173 4.18 8.12 -3.41
N THR A 174 3.30 7.19 -3.81
CA THR A 174 2.13 7.51 -4.62
C THR A 174 1.10 8.31 -3.84
N HIS A 175 0.87 7.92 -2.58
CA HIS A 175 -0.17 8.53 -1.75
C HIS A 175 0.38 9.48 -0.68
N ARG A 176 1.73 9.64 -0.62
CA ARG A 176 2.41 10.50 0.36
C ARG A 176 2.01 10.16 1.81
N GLU A 177 2.04 8.86 2.09
CA GLU A 177 1.71 8.32 3.42
C GLU A 177 2.86 7.44 3.91
N VAL A 178 3.02 7.35 5.23
CA VAL A 178 4.02 6.49 5.84
C VAL A 178 3.39 5.60 6.91
N LEU A 179 3.67 4.31 6.86
CA LEU A 179 3.43 3.38 7.94
C LEU A 179 4.64 3.39 8.87
N LEU A 180 4.46 3.83 10.10
CA LEU A 180 5.47 3.83 11.16
C LEU A 180 5.18 2.69 12.13
N TYR A 181 6.23 2.01 12.60
CA TYR A 181 6.13 0.99 13.65
C TYR A 181 7.33 1.07 14.59
N SER A 182 7.06 1.06 15.88
CA SER A 182 8.06 0.94 16.94
C SER A 182 7.44 0.38 18.21
N ALA A 183 8.11 -0.55 18.87
CA ALA A 183 7.75 -1.09 20.17
C ALA A 183 6.26 -1.52 20.29
N GLY A 184 5.73 -2.24 19.30
CA GLY A 184 4.36 -2.74 19.29
C GLY A 184 3.29 -1.71 18.87
N LYS A 185 3.67 -0.44 18.66
CA LYS A 185 2.76 0.63 18.21
C LYS A 185 2.97 0.91 16.74
N SER A 186 1.88 1.14 16.01
CA SER A 186 1.95 1.50 14.60
C SER A 186 0.94 2.59 14.25
N ALA A 187 1.35 3.49 13.36
CA ALA A 187 0.52 4.57 12.83
C ALA A 187 0.72 4.69 11.32
N ILE A 188 -0.32 5.13 10.61
CA ILE A 188 -0.22 5.59 9.23
C ILE A 188 -0.52 7.07 9.26
N THR A 189 0.38 7.88 8.70
CA THR A 189 0.27 9.34 8.71
C THR A 189 0.66 9.91 7.36
N PRO A 190 0.05 11.02 6.92
CA PRO A 190 0.52 11.74 5.73
C PRO A 190 1.95 12.23 5.92
N LEU A 191 2.72 12.21 4.84
CA LEU A 191 4.10 12.71 4.79
C LEU A 191 4.39 13.20 3.36
N GLU A 192 4.31 14.50 3.13
CA GLU A 192 4.32 15.06 1.78
C GLU A 192 5.66 14.90 1.05
N GLN A 193 6.77 15.06 1.76
CA GLN A 193 8.11 14.91 1.20
C GLN A 193 8.95 14.05 2.12
N PHE A 194 9.48 12.98 1.57
CA PHE A 194 10.42 12.13 2.25
C PHE A 194 11.43 11.57 1.24
N GLU A 195 12.69 11.82 1.51
CA GLU A 195 13.79 11.20 0.77
C GLU A 195 14.52 10.26 1.72
N ILE A 196 14.58 9.00 1.36
CA ILE A 196 15.42 8.04 2.10
C ILE A 196 16.87 8.48 1.93
N ALA A 197 17.56 8.67 3.04
CA ALA A 197 18.98 8.94 3.06
C ALA A 197 19.74 7.87 2.26
N ARG A 198 20.79 8.28 1.55
CA ARG A 198 21.63 7.32 0.82
C ARG A 198 22.18 6.26 1.77
N PRO A 199 22.29 5.00 1.31
CA PRO A 199 22.77 3.91 2.13
C PRO A 199 24.21 4.22 2.62
N ASN A 200 24.49 3.92 3.88
CA ASN A 200 25.86 3.94 4.38
C ASN A 200 26.68 2.80 3.73
N ALA A 201 28.01 2.80 3.97
CA ALA A 201 28.91 1.81 3.34
C ALA A 201 28.54 0.36 3.69
N GLN A 202 28.03 0.12 4.89
CA GLN A 202 27.61 -1.21 5.35
C GLN A 202 26.34 -1.66 4.62
N GLU A 203 25.33 -0.83 4.56
CA GLU A 203 24.09 -1.10 3.81
C GLU A 203 24.37 -1.29 2.30
N ALA A 204 25.26 -0.46 1.72
CA ALA A 204 25.69 -0.62 0.33
C ALA A 204 26.32 -1.99 0.09
N SER A 205 27.16 -2.47 1.03
CA SER A 205 27.75 -3.82 0.95
C SER A 205 26.70 -4.92 1.03
N TYR A 206 25.71 -4.82 1.91
CA TYR A 206 24.61 -5.79 2.01
C TYR A 206 23.75 -5.84 0.74
N ARG A 207 23.46 -4.68 0.13
CA ARG A 207 22.73 -4.62 -1.14
C ARG A 207 23.50 -5.28 -2.26
N LEU A 208 24.81 -5.04 -2.34
CA LEU A 208 25.67 -5.68 -3.33
C LEU A 208 25.74 -7.20 -3.15
N LEU A 209 25.85 -7.67 -1.90
CA LEU A 209 25.82 -9.10 -1.57
C LEU A 209 24.47 -9.73 -1.96
N TRP A 210 23.35 -9.06 -1.67
CA TRP A 210 22.02 -9.52 -2.07
C TRP A 210 21.89 -9.64 -3.59
N LYS A 211 22.36 -8.64 -4.32
CA LYS A 211 22.34 -8.67 -5.80
C LYS A 211 23.20 -9.82 -6.35
N ARG A 212 24.42 -9.98 -5.85
CA ARG A 212 25.30 -11.10 -6.25
C ARG A 212 24.68 -12.46 -5.93
N PHE A 213 24.08 -12.61 -4.76
CA PHE A 213 23.35 -13.82 -4.38
C PHE A 213 22.23 -14.10 -5.38
N TYR A 214 21.38 -13.11 -5.66
CA TYR A 214 20.29 -13.23 -6.63
C TYR A 214 20.77 -13.69 -8.00
N ASP A 215 21.85 -13.09 -8.53
CA ASP A 215 22.42 -13.42 -9.82
C ASP A 215 23.09 -14.80 -9.83
N THR A 216 23.69 -15.23 -8.70
CA THR A 216 24.42 -16.49 -8.58
C THR A 216 23.49 -17.70 -8.47
N ILE A 217 22.36 -17.57 -7.73
CA ILE A 217 21.39 -18.67 -7.58
C ILE A 217 20.50 -18.87 -8.81
N ALA A 218 20.51 -17.91 -9.73
CA ALA A 218 19.73 -17.99 -10.95
C ALA A 218 20.24 -19.12 -11.84
N ILE A 219 19.38 -20.11 -12.11
CA ILE A 219 19.67 -21.21 -13.03
C ILE A 219 19.37 -20.70 -14.45
N LYS A 220 20.40 -20.47 -15.26
CA LYS A 220 20.29 -19.90 -16.61
C LYS A 220 19.31 -20.65 -17.52
N GLU A 221 19.30 -21.99 -17.44
CA GLU A 221 18.39 -22.83 -18.21
C GLU A 221 16.90 -22.68 -17.82
N ARG A 222 16.65 -22.12 -16.66
CA ARG A 222 15.27 -21.81 -16.16
C ARG A 222 14.89 -20.36 -16.33
N GLU A 223 15.75 -19.53 -16.93
CA GLU A 223 15.41 -18.14 -17.18
C GLU A 223 14.19 -18.02 -18.11
N ASN A 224 13.14 -17.42 -17.59
CA ASN A 224 11.92 -17.11 -18.33
C ASN A 224 11.49 -15.68 -18.04
N PRO A 225 11.97 -14.69 -18.82
CA PRO A 225 11.65 -13.28 -18.59
C PRO A 225 10.16 -12.98 -18.64
N ARG A 226 9.39 -13.71 -19.48
CA ARG A 226 7.92 -13.53 -19.55
C ARG A 226 7.24 -14.00 -18.27
N CYS A 227 7.61 -15.17 -17.76
CA CYS A 227 7.09 -15.68 -16.49
C CYS A 227 7.48 -14.77 -15.32
N ARG A 228 8.74 -14.30 -15.29
CA ARG A 228 9.22 -13.35 -14.29
C ARG A 228 8.40 -12.07 -14.31
N MET A 229 8.16 -11.45 -15.46
CA MET A 229 7.35 -10.22 -15.56
C MET A 229 5.87 -10.42 -15.18
N THR A 230 5.33 -11.63 -15.34
CA THR A 230 3.97 -11.96 -14.91
C THR A 230 3.86 -12.03 -13.39
N ASN A 231 4.82 -12.69 -12.71
CA ASN A 231 4.81 -12.89 -11.26
C ASN A 231 5.43 -11.71 -10.50
N MET A 232 6.31 -10.96 -11.15
CA MET A 232 7.08 -9.85 -10.61
C MET A 232 7.05 -8.68 -11.60
N PRO A 233 5.93 -7.93 -11.68
CA PRO A 233 5.75 -6.87 -12.67
C PRO A 233 6.81 -5.79 -12.58
N LYS A 234 7.29 -5.30 -13.73
CA LYS A 234 8.37 -4.31 -13.85
C LYS A 234 8.16 -3.03 -13.03
N ARG A 235 6.91 -2.64 -12.78
CA ARG A 235 6.57 -1.44 -12.00
C ARG A 235 7.11 -1.46 -10.56
N TYR A 236 7.38 -2.66 -10.01
CA TYR A 236 7.95 -2.80 -8.66
C TYR A 236 9.49 -2.83 -8.64
N TRP A 237 10.13 -2.95 -9.81
CA TRP A 237 11.59 -3.15 -9.88
C TRP A 237 12.37 -1.95 -9.37
N ASN A 238 11.82 -0.73 -9.50
CA ASN A 238 12.47 0.49 -9.01
C ASN A 238 12.73 0.50 -7.50
N THR A 239 11.92 -0.25 -6.73
CA THR A 239 12.04 -0.35 -5.27
C THR A 239 12.65 -1.66 -4.81
N MET A 240 13.06 -2.54 -5.74
CA MET A 240 13.65 -3.84 -5.45
C MET A 240 15.16 -3.80 -5.67
N THR A 241 15.92 -4.08 -4.63
CA THR A 241 17.39 -3.99 -4.62
C THR A 241 18.05 -4.78 -5.75
N GLU A 242 17.56 -5.97 -6.05
CA GLU A 242 18.09 -6.87 -7.08
C GLU A 242 18.01 -6.32 -8.51
N PHE A 243 17.15 -5.32 -8.76
CA PHE A 243 16.96 -4.70 -10.07
C PHE A 243 17.52 -3.28 -10.17
N GLN A 244 18.09 -2.76 -9.09
CA GLN A 244 18.73 -1.44 -9.09
C GLN A 244 20.11 -1.50 -9.75
N ASN A 245 20.56 -0.39 -10.35
CA ASN A 245 21.89 -0.27 -10.93
C ASN A 245 22.96 -0.21 -9.84
N GLU A 246 24.16 -0.71 -10.11
CA GLU A 246 25.28 -0.73 -9.15
C GLU A 246 25.74 0.67 -8.70
N SER A 247 25.51 1.70 -9.51
CA SER A 247 25.79 3.09 -9.13
C SER A 247 25.04 3.56 -7.87
N TRP A 248 23.94 2.93 -7.51
CA TRP A 248 23.19 3.19 -6.28
C TRP A 248 23.88 2.64 -5.03
N PHE A 249 24.84 1.74 -5.19
CA PHE A 249 25.56 1.08 -4.10
C PHE A 249 26.91 1.72 -3.81
N ILE A 250 27.35 2.71 -4.62
CA ILE A 250 28.61 3.42 -4.38
C ILE A 250 28.31 4.57 -3.39
N PRO A 251 28.86 4.53 -2.18
CA PRO A 251 28.77 5.66 -1.25
C PRO A 251 29.34 6.91 -1.92
N GLU A 252 28.71 8.06 -1.75
CA GLU A 252 29.41 9.31 -2.10
C GLU A 252 30.68 9.36 -1.26
N THR A 253 31.84 9.38 -1.91
CA THR A 253 33.10 9.68 -1.25
C THR A 253 32.97 11.06 -0.64
N PRO A 254 33.15 11.21 0.68
CA PRO A 254 33.32 12.55 1.25
C PRO A 254 34.49 13.19 0.50
N HIS A 255 34.30 14.42 0.03
CA HIS A 255 35.40 15.20 -0.52
C HIS A 255 36.46 15.40 0.58
N GLY A 256 37.55 14.66 0.50
CA GLY A 256 38.68 14.75 1.42
C GLY A 256 39.42 13.41 1.48
N ASP A 257 40.63 13.44 0.93
CA ASP A 257 41.63 12.38 0.92
C ASP A 257 41.67 11.48 2.17
N GLU A 258 41.17 10.26 2.05
CA GLU A 258 41.74 9.09 2.75
C GLU A 258 41.26 7.83 2.04
N ALA A 259 42.13 7.30 1.19
CA ALA A 259 41.97 5.99 0.58
C ALA A 259 42.10 4.92 1.69
N ILE A 260 40.96 4.30 2.07
CA ILE A 260 40.99 3.11 2.92
C ILE A 260 41.25 1.91 2.00
N PRO A 261 42.37 1.18 2.16
CA PRO A 261 42.62 -0.02 1.37
C PRO A 261 41.69 -1.12 1.83
N TYR A 262 40.75 -1.51 0.96
CA TYR A 262 39.89 -2.67 1.16
C TYR A 262 40.69 -3.95 0.95
N ALA A 263 41.16 -4.58 2.05
CA ALA A 263 41.55 -5.97 2.06
C ALA A 263 40.36 -6.82 2.56
N PRO A 264 39.86 -7.80 1.82
CA PRO A 264 38.85 -8.69 2.34
C PRO A 264 39.48 -9.59 3.41
N ALA A 265 39.18 -9.31 4.68
CA ALA A 265 39.46 -10.26 5.75
C ALA A 265 38.66 -11.52 5.47
N GLY A 266 39.33 -12.68 5.41
CA GLY A 266 38.75 -13.97 5.14
C GLY A 266 37.61 -14.28 6.08
N ILE A 267 36.40 -14.27 5.56
CA ILE A 267 35.25 -14.84 6.23
C ILE A 267 35.30 -16.33 6.01
N SER A 268 35.73 -17.08 7.03
CA SER A 268 35.52 -18.53 7.08
C SER A 268 34.02 -18.79 6.99
N ALA A 269 33.61 -19.65 6.08
CA ALA A 269 32.22 -20.05 5.95
C ALA A 269 31.74 -20.62 7.29
N PRO A 270 30.54 -20.26 7.76
CA PRO A 270 29.97 -20.90 8.93
C PRO A 270 29.78 -22.38 8.67
N GLU A 271 30.32 -23.25 9.55
CA GLU A 271 30.07 -24.67 9.54
C GLU A 271 28.56 -24.91 9.67
N ILE A 272 28.00 -25.57 8.65
CA ILE A 272 26.61 -26.02 8.66
C ILE A 272 26.59 -27.26 9.59
N PRO A 273 25.83 -27.30 10.70
CA PRO A 273 25.71 -28.51 11.50
C PRO A 273 25.07 -29.62 10.67
N GLU A 274 25.70 -30.80 10.64
CA GLU A 274 25.17 -31.99 9.99
C GLU A 274 23.81 -32.36 10.61
N ALA A 275 22.84 -32.62 9.73
CA ALA A 275 21.53 -33.11 10.12
C ALA A 275 21.68 -34.49 10.77
N PRO A 276 20.99 -34.82 11.89
CA PRO A 276 21.03 -36.13 12.49
C PRO A 276 20.46 -37.18 11.52
N GLY A 277 21.25 -38.25 11.30
CA GLY A 277 20.90 -39.38 10.44
C GLY A 277 19.63 -40.09 10.91
N PRO A 278 18.94 -40.80 10.02
CA PRO A 278 17.69 -41.49 10.35
C PRO A 278 17.94 -42.62 11.36
N SER A 279 17.24 -42.58 12.50
CA SER A 279 17.20 -43.68 13.48
C SER A 279 16.55 -44.92 12.87
N ALA A 280 17.24 -46.06 12.98
CA ALA A 280 16.77 -47.37 12.55
C ALA A 280 15.50 -47.83 13.31
N PRO A 281 14.61 -48.59 12.66
CA PRO A 281 13.41 -49.08 13.32
C PRO A 281 13.74 -50.27 14.25
N VAL A 282 13.11 -50.24 15.42
CA VAL A 282 12.89 -51.43 16.28
C VAL A 282 11.42 -51.79 16.21
#